data_0ea8921ff6e5349a23c38b09625d1864
#
_entry.id   0ea8921ff6e5349a23c38b09625d1864
#
_cell.length_a   1.000
_cell.length_b   1.000
_cell.length_c   1.000
_cell.angle_alpha   90.00
_cell.angle_beta   90.00
_cell.angle_gamma   90.00
#
_symmetry.space_group_name_H-M   'P 1'
#
loop_
_entity.id
_entity.type
_entity.pdbx_description
1 polymer ?
#
loop_
_entity_poly.entity_id
_entity_poly.type
_entity_poly.pdbx_seq_one_letter_code
_entity_poly.pdbx_strand_id
1 'polypeptide(L)'
;MISAYSLNHGRIVLRFPGVNKEASKLKAFSEPFVNSEVRVYLRTNASIGCATGGKLNTVYPNLRTNVRKTNLALFFCELMHRLTPEQSPNPNKFYLLENSLSELDNFKFNEAAAPAFLLRLMQLSGYGVAEKPLLNISADFWAALHKEDLHNLTFNTAEDIVYLNKARYICRRFLNKYLTYPLNTVGELDLTIPLEESTQTTSPQVRAALSVLEEVLQPA
;
A
#
# COMPACT_ATOMS: atom_id res chain seq x y z
N MET A 1 -9.86 9.77 16.50
CA MET A 1 -8.50 9.23 16.55
C MET A 1 -8.08 8.91 15.13
N ILE A 2 -6.82 9.12 14.79
CA ILE A 2 -6.29 8.95 13.44
C ILE A 2 -5.02 8.11 13.55
N SER A 3 -4.86 7.13 12.67
CA SER A 3 -3.60 6.42 12.49
C SER A 3 -2.75 7.18 11.46
N ALA A 4 -1.51 7.44 11.80
CA ALA A 4 -0.53 8.09 10.93
C ALA A 4 0.74 7.26 10.83
N TYR A 5 1.40 7.29 9.67
CA TYR A 5 2.73 6.71 9.51
C TYR A 5 3.78 7.83 9.55
N SER A 6 4.69 7.75 10.49
CA SER A 6 5.67 8.79 10.78
C SER A 6 7.07 8.32 10.40
N LEU A 7 7.89 9.23 9.90
CA LEU A 7 9.28 8.97 9.52
C LEU A 7 10.11 8.42 10.70
N ASN A 8 9.96 9.03 11.87
CA ASN A 8 10.82 8.75 13.04
C ASN A 8 10.21 7.80 14.06
N HIS A 9 8.89 7.56 14.00
CA HIS A 9 8.18 6.77 15.01
C HIS A 9 7.37 5.61 14.41
N GLY A 10 7.37 5.44 13.07
CA GLY A 10 6.55 4.43 12.41
C GLY A 10 5.06 4.72 12.52
N ARG A 11 4.24 3.68 12.67
CA ARG A 11 2.79 3.81 12.81
C ARG A 11 2.45 4.27 14.23
N ILE A 12 1.72 5.37 14.32
CA ILE A 12 1.28 5.99 15.59
C ILE A 12 -0.20 6.31 15.55
N VAL A 13 -0.84 6.34 16.71
CA VAL A 13 -2.22 6.78 16.85
C VAL A 13 -2.25 8.16 17.49
N LEU A 14 -2.94 9.10 16.86
CA LEU A 14 -3.03 10.48 17.28
C LEU A 14 -4.48 10.87 17.60
N ARG A 15 -4.65 11.64 18.67
CA ARG A 15 -5.89 12.33 19.00
C ARG A 15 -5.72 13.81 18.68
N PHE A 16 -6.70 14.39 18.01
CA PHE A 16 -6.77 15.81 17.67
C PHE A 16 -7.89 16.48 18.48
N PRO A 17 -7.58 17.12 19.62
CA PRO A 17 -8.60 17.75 20.48
C PRO A 17 -9.25 18.93 19.78
N GLY A 18 -10.57 19.02 19.92
CA GLY A 18 -11.33 20.17 19.40
C GLY A 18 -11.42 20.27 17.87
N VAL A 19 -11.08 19.20 17.14
CA VAL A 19 -11.08 19.18 15.66
C VAL A 19 -12.44 19.50 15.04
N ASN A 20 -13.53 19.21 15.74
CA ASN A 20 -14.89 19.47 15.26
C ASN A 20 -15.34 20.95 15.43
N LYS A 21 -14.54 21.79 16.09
CA LYS A 21 -14.81 23.22 16.18
C LYS A 21 -14.44 23.88 14.86
N GLU A 22 -15.28 24.80 14.35
CA GLU A 22 -15.04 25.49 13.07
C GLU A 22 -13.67 26.18 13.01
N ALA A 23 -13.30 26.89 14.08
CA ALA A 23 -12.03 27.60 14.19
C ALA A 23 -10.85 26.73 14.61
N SER A 24 -10.95 25.40 14.52
CA SER A 24 -9.87 24.51 14.96
C SER A 24 -8.67 24.56 14.01
N LYS A 25 -7.55 25.05 14.53
CA LYS A 25 -6.26 25.01 13.79
C LYS A 25 -5.74 23.59 13.55
N LEU A 26 -6.27 22.59 14.27
CA LEU A 26 -5.87 21.19 14.13
C LEU A 26 -6.67 20.45 13.05
N LYS A 27 -7.73 21.04 12.51
CA LYS A 27 -8.61 20.40 11.53
C LYS A 27 -7.83 19.95 10.27
N ALA A 28 -7.00 20.83 9.73
CA ALA A 28 -6.23 20.55 8.52
C ALA A 28 -5.25 19.38 8.67
N PHE A 29 -4.71 19.13 9.87
CA PHE A 29 -3.83 17.99 10.16
C PHE A 29 -4.57 16.67 10.35
N SER A 30 -5.87 16.73 10.58
CA SER A 30 -6.73 15.57 10.79
C SER A 30 -7.38 15.05 9.50
N GLU A 31 -7.23 15.78 8.42
CA GLU A 31 -7.75 15.39 7.12
C GLU A 31 -6.93 14.23 6.52
N PRO A 32 -7.57 13.32 5.75
CA PRO A 32 -6.84 12.28 5.05
C PRO A 32 -5.95 12.88 3.94
N PHE A 33 -4.89 12.16 3.59
CA PHE A 33 -3.97 12.51 2.52
C PHE A 33 -3.31 13.87 2.74
N VAL A 34 -2.69 14.04 3.89
CA VAL A 34 -1.82 15.18 4.19
C VAL A 34 -0.48 14.68 4.72
N ASN A 35 0.60 15.32 4.27
CA ASN A 35 1.91 15.21 4.89
C ASN A 35 2.13 16.42 5.78
N SER A 36 2.48 16.21 7.02
CA SER A 36 2.62 17.27 8.01
C SER A 36 3.62 16.95 9.11
N GLU A 37 4.25 17.97 9.64
CA GLU A 37 4.97 17.91 10.89
C GLU A 37 4.00 18.20 12.03
N VAL A 38 3.76 17.22 12.90
CA VAL A 38 2.83 17.36 14.02
C VAL A 38 3.59 17.33 15.34
N ARG A 39 3.38 18.32 16.19
CA ARG A 39 3.84 18.29 17.57
C ARG A 39 2.90 17.46 18.39
N VAL A 40 3.44 16.43 19.03
CA VAL A 40 2.67 15.45 19.77
C VAL A 40 3.10 15.49 21.24
N TYR A 41 2.13 15.62 22.14
CA TYR A 41 2.33 15.35 23.54
C TYR A 41 1.97 13.90 23.83
N LEU A 42 2.93 13.14 24.33
CA LEU A 42 2.77 11.75 24.71
C LEU A 42 3.01 11.61 26.21
N ARG A 43 2.04 11.10 26.95
CA ARG A 43 2.22 10.77 28.36
C ARG A 43 3.07 9.51 28.48
N THR A 44 3.81 9.41 29.57
CA THR A 44 4.54 8.18 29.90
C THR A 44 3.59 7.00 29.90
N ASN A 45 3.95 5.94 29.19
CA ASN A 45 3.16 4.70 29.00
C ASN A 45 1.85 4.88 28.21
N ALA A 46 1.65 5.97 27.48
CA ALA A 46 0.49 6.13 26.61
C ALA A 46 0.82 5.65 25.19
N SER A 47 -0.08 4.88 24.59
CA SER A 47 -0.02 4.46 23.17
C SER A 47 -0.61 5.49 22.21
N ILE A 48 -1.36 6.48 22.73
CA ILE A 48 -2.06 7.48 21.95
C ILE A 48 -1.46 8.86 22.23
N GLY A 49 -0.92 9.48 21.19
CA GLY A 49 -0.40 10.83 21.24
C GLY A 49 -1.49 11.89 21.11
N CYS A 50 -1.31 13.04 21.77
CA CYS A 50 -2.19 14.19 21.63
C CYS A 50 -1.53 15.25 20.75
N ALA A 51 -2.12 15.53 19.59
CA ALA A 51 -1.64 16.58 18.69
C ALA A 51 -1.88 17.97 19.32
N THR A 52 -0.85 18.81 19.36
CA THR A 52 -0.89 20.15 19.97
C THR A 52 -0.69 21.25 18.93
N GLY A 53 -0.26 20.94 17.72
CA GLY A 53 -0.01 21.86 16.63
C GLY A 53 0.93 21.25 15.61
N GLY A 54 1.32 22.01 14.61
CA GLY A 54 2.21 21.53 13.57
C GLY A 54 2.32 22.46 12.38
N LYS A 55 2.88 21.93 11.30
CA LYS A 55 3.02 22.57 9.98
C LYS A 55 2.57 21.58 8.91
N LEU A 56 1.74 22.01 7.97
CA LEU A 56 1.45 21.23 6.75
C LEU A 56 2.64 21.34 5.80
N ASN A 57 3.13 20.22 5.33
CA ASN A 57 4.17 20.15 4.31
C ASN A 57 3.53 20.03 2.93
N THR A 58 2.67 19.02 2.74
CA THR A 58 2.01 18.75 1.46
C THR A 58 0.57 18.33 1.69
N VAL A 59 -0.30 18.78 0.81
CA VAL A 59 -1.70 18.37 0.70
C VAL A 59 -1.88 17.78 -0.69
N TYR A 60 -2.62 16.69 -0.79
CA TYR A 60 -2.89 16.01 -2.06
C TYR A 60 -4.36 16.24 -2.49
N PRO A 61 -4.65 17.39 -3.14
CA PRO A 61 -6.03 17.81 -3.41
C PRO A 61 -6.73 16.92 -4.44
N ASN A 62 -6.00 16.44 -5.45
CA ASN A 62 -6.56 15.62 -6.53
C ASN A 62 -6.99 14.23 -6.05
N LEU A 63 -6.40 13.74 -4.96
CA LEU A 63 -6.82 12.48 -4.33
C LEU A 63 -8.26 12.57 -3.78
N ARG A 64 -8.73 13.77 -3.45
CA ARG A 64 -10.07 13.99 -2.87
C ARG A 64 -11.15 14.24 -3.93
N THR A 65 -10.77 14.61 -5.14
CA THR A 65 -11.70 14.97 -6.21
C THR A 65 -11.96 13.84 -7.20
N ASN A 66 -11.13 12.80 -7.17
CA ASN A 66 -11.23 11.65 -8.06
C ASN A 66 -11.43 10.36 -7.27
N VAL A 67 -12.61 9.74 -7.39
CA VAL A 67 -12.99 8.54 -6.62
C VAL A 67 -12.01 7.38 -6.81
N ARG A 68 -11.50 7.13 -8.04
CA ARG A 68 -10.52 6.06 -8.27
C ARG A 68 -9.20 6.33 -7.53
N LYS A 69 -8.71 7.58 -7.60
CA LYS A 69 -7.50 7.99 -6.85
C LYS A 69 -7.73 7.91 -5.34
N THR A 70 -8.90 8.34 -4.87
CA THR A 70 -9.27 8.24 -3.44
C THR A 70 -9.20 6.80 -2.95
N ASN A 71 -9.82 5.87 -3.67
CA ASN A 71 -9.86 4.46 -3.29
C ASN A 71 -8.46 3.85 -3.26
N LEU A 72 -7.64 4.13 -4.27
CA LEU A 72 -6.27 3.62 -4.31
C LEU A 72 -5.39 4.23 -3.20
N ALA A 73 -5.55 5.52 -2.90
CA ALA A 73 -4.86 6.16 -1.78
C ALA A 73 -5.29 5.56 -0.43
N LEU A 74 -6.59 5.28 -0.25
CA LEU A 74 -7.10 4.55 0.93
C LEU A 74 -6.52 3.14 1.02
N PHE A 75 -6.39 2.44 -0.11
CA PHE A 75 -5.75 1.13 -0.16
C PHE A 75 -4.29 1.19 0.33
N PHE A 76 -3.50 2.16 -0.14
CA PHE A 76 -2.12 2.35 0.36
C PHE A 76 -2.09 2.61 1.87
N CYS A 77 -2.96 3.48 2.35
CA CYS A 77 -3.04 3.79 3.78
C CYS A 77 -3.49 2.57 4.60
N GLU A 78 -4.45 1.79 4.11
CA GLU A 78 -4.92 0.59 4.80
C GLU A 78 -3.83 -0.49 4.86
N LEU A 79 -3.07 -0.71 3.78
CA LEU A 79 -1.92 -1.61 3.76
C LEU A 79 -0.86 -1.19 4.79
N MET A 80 -0.51 0.09 4.82
CA MET A 80 0.43 0.61 5.83
C MET A 80 -0.09 0.39 7.24
N HIS A 81 -1.39 0.61 7.48
CA HIS A 81 -1.99 0.39 8.79
C HIS A 81 -1.97 -1.09 9.21
N ARG A 82 -2.24 -2.00 8.28
CA ARG A 82 -2.43 -3.43 8.58
C ARG A 82 -1.12 -4.23 8.57
N LEU A 83 -0.16 -3.86 7.73
CA LEU A 83 1.08 -4.61 7.52
C LEU A 83 2.30 -4.01 8.23
N THR A 84 2.14 -2.90 8.93
CA THR A 84 3.26 -2.30 9.67
C THR A 84 3.00 -2.33 11.18
N PRO A 85 3.97 -2.75 11.99
CA PRO A 85 3.82 -2.73 13.45
C PRO A 85 3.78 -1.30 13.98
N GLU A 86 3.19 -1.14 15.17
CA GLU A 86 3.19 0.15 15.86
C GLU A 86 4.59 0.52 16.33
N GLN A 87 4.89 1.81 16.33
CA GLN A 87 6.13 2.37 16.87
C GLN A 87 7.42 1.73 16.30
N SER A 88 7.34 1.20 15.07
CA SER A 88 8.47 0.62 14.35
C SER A 88 8.77 1.49 13.13
N PRO A 89 9.70 2.46 13.25
CA PRO A 89 10.02 3.36 12.15
C PRO A 89 10.78 2.64 11.04
N ASN A 90 10.42 2.95 9.81
CA ASN A 90 11.14 2.54 8.61
C ASN A 90 11.06 3.67 7.59
N PRO A 91 12.15 4.43 7.38
CA PRO A 91 12.16 5.54 6.44
C PRO A 91 11.78 5.15 5.02
N ASN A 92 12.21 3.97 4.55
CA ASN A 92 11.89 3.52 3.19
C ASN A 92 10.38 3.28 3.01
N LYS A 93 9.70 2.76 4.03
CA LYS A 93 8.23 2.61 4.00
C LYS A 93 7.52 3.96 4.03
N PHE A 94 8.06 4.93 4.78
CA PHE A 94 7.53 6.30 4.79
C PHE A 94 7.63 6.93 3.40
N TYR A 95 8.80 6.88 2.77
CA TYR A 95 8.99 7.43 1.43
C TYR A 95 8.22 6.67 0.36
N LEU A 96 8.05 5.35 0.50
CA LEU A 96 7.18 4.58 -0.39
C LEU A 96 5.74 5.14 -0.36
N LEU A 97 5.18 5.38 0.83
CA LEU A 97 3.83 5.94 0.96
C LEU A 97 3.76 7.37 0.42
N GLU A 98 4.69 8.24 0.83
CA GLU A 98 4.74 9.64 0.43
C GLU A 98 4.83 9.80 -1.09
N ASN A 99 5.79 9.11 -1.72
CA ASN A 99 5.99 9.16 -3.17
C ASN A 99 4.77 8.61 -3.92
N SER A 100 4.22 7.48 -3.47
CA SER A 100 3.05 6.88 -4.11
C SER A 100 1.82 7.79 -4.04
N LEU A 101 1.59 8.47 -2.93
CA LEU A 101 0.49 9.45 -2.81
C LEU A 101 0.74 10.68 -3.69
N SER A 102 1.99 11.16 -3.75
CA SER A 102 2.38 12.29 -4.59
C SER A 102 2.20 11.96 -6.08
N GLU A 103 2.66 10.80 -6.51
CA GLU A 103 2.49 10.36 -7.89
C GLU A 103 1.02 10.18 -8.25
N LEU A 104 0.25 9.56 -7.37
CA LEU A 104 -1.18 9.38 -7.58
C LEU A 104 -1.94 10.71 -7.65
N ASP A 105 -1.51 11.73 -6.90
CA ASP A 105 -2.10 13.06 -6.97
C ASP A 105 -1.81 13.74 -8.30
N ASN A 106 -0.55 13.70 -8.77
CA ASN A 106 -0.06 14.48 -9.88
C ASN A 106 -0.26 13.84 -11.26
N PHE A 107 -0.30 12.50 -11.35
CA PHE A 107 -0.33 11.79 -12.63
C PHE A 107 -1.69 11.09 -12.87
N LYS A 108 -1.83 10.50 -14.05
CA LYS A 108 -3.03 9.70 -14.38
C LYS A 108 -3.08 8.45 -13.53
N PHE A 109 -4.31 7.99 -13.24
CA PHE A 109 -4.54 6.72 -12.58
C PHE A 109 -3.91 5.57 -13.37
N ASN A 110 -3.25 4.66 -12.63
CA ASN A 110 -2.62 3.47 -13.20
C ASN A 110 -3.11 2.22 -12.44
N GLU A 111 -3.62 1.26 -13.16
CA GLU A 111 -4.15 0.01 -12.58
C GLU A 111 -3.07 -0.89 -11.94
N ALA A 112 -1.83 -0.74 -12.34
CA ALA A 112 -0.72 -1.48 -11.76
C ALA A 112 -0.21 -0.89 -10.44
N ALA A 113 -0.64 0.31 -10.08
CA ALA A 113 -0.16 0.97 -8.88
C ALA A 113 -0.51 0.19 -7.59
N ALA A 114 -1.68 -0.48 -7.55
CA ALA A 114 -2.07 -1.30 -6.41
C ALA A 114 -1.12 -2.48 -6.16
N PRO A 115 -0.90 -3.40 -7.12
CA PRO A 115 0.04 -4.50 -6.92
C PRO A 115 1.49 -4.03 -6.77
N ALA A 116 1.92 -2.98 -7.50
CA ALA A 116 3.28 -2.45 -7.37
C ALA A 116 3.55 -1.93 -5.95
N PHE A 117 2.64 -1.14 -5.38
CA PHE A 117 2.78 -0.66 -4.01
C PHE A 117 2.89 -1.81 -3.00
N LEU A 118 1.98 -2.80 -3.10
CA LEU A 118 1.98 -3.93 -2.16
C LEU A 118 3.25 -4.78 -2.30
N LEU A 119 3.71 -5.09 -3.52
CA LEU A 119 4.95 -5.84 -3.74
C LEU A 119 6.16 -5.13 -3.13
N ARG A 120 6.28 -3.81 -3.31
CA ARG A 120 7.34 -2.99 -2.69
C ARG A 120 7.24 -2.97 -1.17
N LEU A 121 6.04 -2.86 -0.63
CA LEU A 121 5.82 -2.91 0.81
C LEU A 121 6.20 -4.29 1.38
N MET A 122 5.87 -5.37 0.68
CA MET A 122 6.28 -6.74 1.03
C MET A 122 7.81 -6.87 1.05
N GLN A 123 8.50 -6.36 0.03
CA GLN A 123 9.96 -6.34 -0.04
C GLN A 123 10.57 -5.60 1.15
N LEU A 124 10.09 -4.39 1.45
CA LEU A 124 10.55 -3.59 2.60
C LEU A 124 10.21 -4.22 3.95
N SER A 125 9.31 -5.19 3.97
CA SER A 125 8.93 -5.95 5.15
C SER A 125 9.67 -7.30 5.28
N GLY A 126 10.59 -7.60 4.36
CA GLY A 126 11.43 -8.79 4.43
C GLY A 126 10.82 -10.07 3.86
N TYR A 127 9.73 -9.97 3.10
CA TYR A 127 9.06 -11.16 2.53
C TYR A 127 9.71 -11.72 1.25
N GLY A 128 10.87 -11.21 0.83
CA GLY A 128 11.72 -11.80 -0.20
C GLY A 128 11.14 -11.93 -1.63
N VAL A 129 10.05 -11.24 -1.92
CA VAL A 129 9.32 -11.39 -3.19
C VAL A 129 10.01 -10.72 -4.38
N ALA A 130 11.08 -9.95 -4.14
CA ALA A 130 11.62 -9.00 -5.11
C ALA A 130 12.46 -9.59 -6.22
N GLU A 131 13.20 -10.66 -5.98
CA GLU A 131 14.34 -11.00 -6.84
C GLU A 131 14.00 -11.90 -8.03
N LYS A 132 12.91 -12.64 -7.97
CA LYS A 132 12.53 -13.57 -9.05
C LYS A 132 11.06 -13.40 -9.43
N PRO A 133 10.77 -13.32 -10.74
CA PRO A 133 9.38 -13.30 -11.18
C PRO A 133 8.70 -14.64 -10.83
N LEU A 134 7.49 -14.53 -10.29
CA LEU A 134 6.65 -15.66 -9.94
C LEU A 134 5.62 -15.91 -11.05
N LEU A 135 5.11 -17.13 -11.17
CA LEU A 135 4.02 -17.49 -12.08
C LEU A 135 4.33 -17.19 -13.57
N ASN A 136 5.59 -17.33 -14.00
CA ASN A 136 6.00 -17.03 -15.38
C ASN A 136 5.64 -15.59 -15.81
N ILE A 137 5.77 -14.62 -14.91
CA ILE A 137 5.75 -13.21 -15.25
C ILE A 137 7.08 -12.86 -15.92
N SER A 138 7.06 -11.99 -16.93
CA SER A 138 8.29 -11.50 -17.55
C SER A 138 9.21 -10.84 -16.51
N ALA A 139 10.51 -11.05 -16.62
CA ALA A 139 11.49 -10.45 -15.71
C ALA A 139 11.48 -8.91 -15.76
N ASP A 140 11.31 -8.35 -16.96
CA ASP A 140 11.25 -6.90 -17.16
C ASP A 140 9.98 -6.31 -16.54
N PHE A 141 8.82 -6.94 -16.76
CA PHE A 141 7.56 -6.55 -16.15
C PHE A 141 7.64 -6.62 -14.62
N TRP A 142 8.22 -7.69 -14.07
CA TRP A 142 8.38 -7.85 -12.64
C TRP A 142 9.33 -6.80 -12.06
N ALA A 143 10.44 -6.50 -12.74
CA ALA A 143 11.38 -5.46 -12.35
C ALA A 143 10.74 -4.07 -12.38
N ALA A 144 9.92 -3.78 -13.39
CA ALA A 144 9.17 -2.52 -13.49
C ALA A 144 8.23 -2.33 -12.28
N LEU A 145 7.45 -3.33 -11.89
CA LEU A 145 6.58 -3.25 -10.72
C LEU A 145 7.33 -2.92 -9.42
N HIS A 146 8.61 -3.32 -9.32
CA HIS A 146 9.41 -3.11 -8.10
C HIS A 146 10.21 -1.81 -8.10
N LYS A 147 10.63 -1.31 -9.27
CA LYS A 147 11.63 -0.26 -9.37
C LYS A 147 11.14 1.04 -10.01
N GLU A 148 10.23 0.95 -10.97
CA GLU A 148 9.78 2.13 -11.71
C GLU A 148 8.78 2.95 -10.91
N ASP A 149 8.75 4.26 -11.16
CA ASP A 149 7.71 5.13 -10.62
C ASP A 149 6.33 4.67 -11.11
N LEU A 150 5.31 4.81 -10.26
CA LEU A 150 3.98 4.28 -10.56
C LEU A 150 3.38 4.87 -11.84
N HIS A 151 3.71 6.13 -12.15
CA HIS A 151 3.22 6.80 -13.36
C HIS A 151 3.90 6.34 -14.64
N ASN A 152 5.10 5.74 -14.56
CA ASN A 152 5.84 5.21 -15.69
C ASN A 152 5.43 3.77 -16.06
N LEU A 153 4.67 3.10 -15.18
CA LEU A 153 4.18 1.76 -15.45
C LEU A 153 3.17 1.78 -16.61
N THR A 154 3.66 1.48 -17.80
CA THR A 154 2.82 1.41 -19.01
C THR A 154 2.63 -0.04 -19.42
N PHE A 155 1.38 -0.45 -19.60
CA PHE A 155 1.00 -1.81 -19.98
C PHE A 155 0.10 -1.71 -21.20
N ASN A 156 0.66 -2.04 -22.36
CA ASN A 156 0.01 -1.81 -23.65
C ASN A 156 -0.27 -3.11 -24.41
N THR A 157 0.23 -4.24 -23.93
CA THR A 157 0.07 -5.53 -24.60
C THR A 157 -0.94 -6.42 -23.88
N ALA A 158 -1.53 -7.37 -24.60
CA ALA A 158 -2.40 -8.38 -23.99
C ALA A 158 -1.64 -9.24 -22.95
N GLU A 159 -0.35 -9.45 -23.16
CA GLU A 159 0.52 -10.17 -22.23
C GLU A 159 0.71 -9.38 -20.92
N ASP A 160 0.85 -8.06 -21.00
CA ASP A 160 0.99 -7.22 -19.81
C ASP A 160 -0.25 -7.31 -18.91
N ILE A 161 -1.44 -7.40 -19.48
CA ILE A 161 -2.69 -7.59 -18.73
C ILE A 161 -2.68 -8.94 -18.01
N VAL A 162 -2.20 -9.98 -18.66
CA VAL A 162 -2.05 -11.31 -18.02
C VAL A 162 -1.04 -11.25 -16.87
N TYR A 163 0.10 -10.59 -17.07
CA TYR A 163 1.10 -10.43 -16.02
C TYR A 163 0.59 -9.59 -14.85
N LEU A 164 -0.16 -8.53 -15.13
CA LEU A 164 -0.80 -7.70 -14.10
C LEU A 164 -1.80 -8.51 -13.26
N ASN A 165 -2.63 -9.32 -13.89
CA ASN A 165 -3.57 -10.20 -13.19
C ASN A 165 -2.83 -11.25 -12.32
N LYS A 166 -1.73 -11.80 -12.81
CA LYS A 166 -0.87 -12.70 -12.02
C LYS A 166 -0.27 -11.96 -10.80
N ALA A 167 0.21 -10.74 -10.97
CA ALA A 167 0.73 -9.93 -9.88
C ALA A 167 -0.36 -9.62 -8.83
N ARG A 168 -1.56 -9.25 -9.26
CA ARG A 168 -2.73 -9.07 -8.39
C ARG A 168 -3.07 -10.35 -7.62
N TYR A 169 -3.06 -11.49 -8.30
CA TYR A 169 -3.28 -12.80 -7.67
C TYR A 169 -2.25 -13.09 -6.56
N ILE A 170 -0.95 -12.87 -6.83
CA ILE A 170 0.11 -13.00 -5.83
C ILE A 170 -0.17 -12.12 -4.62
N CYS A 171 -0.51 -10.86 -4.86
CA CYS A 171 -0.84 -9.89 -3.82
C CYS A 171 -2.03 -10.37 -2.96
N ARG A 172 -3.10 -10.85 -3.58
CA ARG A 172 -4.28 -11.37 -2.85
C ARG A 172 -3.95 -12.61 -2.02
N ARG A 173 -3.16 -13.53 -2.56
CA ARG A 173 -2.69 -14.72 -1.82
C ARG A 173 -1.87 -14.32 -0.60
N PHE A 174 -0.97 -13.35 -0.75
CA PHE A 174 -0.21 -12.82 0.37
C PHE A 174 -1.13 -12.24 1.44
N LEU A 175 -2.05 -11.35 1.07
CA LEU A 175 -2.97 -10.73 2.02
C LEU A 175 -3.82 -11.78 2.76
N ASN A 176 -4.34 -12.77 2.04
CA ASN A 176 -5.13 -13.85 2.65
C ASN A 176 -4.31 -14.71 3.64
N LYS A 177 -2.99 -14.82 3.42
CA LYS A 177 -2.12 -15.57 4.33
C LYS A 177 -1.80 -14.79 5.61
N TYR A 178 -1.58 -13.47 5.49
CA TYR A 178 -1.07 -12.66 6.60
C TYR A 178 -2.10 -11.79 7.31
N LEU A 179 -3.27 -11.60 6.72
CA LEU A 179 -4.36 -10.83 7.34
C LEU A 179 -5.46 -11.75 7.85
N THR A 180 -5.79 -11.60 9.12
CA THR A 180 -6.92 -12.32 9.75
C THR A 180 -8.27 -11.90 9.15
N TYR A 181 -8.38 -10.63 8.77
CA TYR A 181 -9.58 -10.06 8.14
C TYR A 181 -9.21 -9.38 6.83
N PRO A 182 -10.06 -9.48 5.79
CA PRO A 182 -9.81 -8.84 4.50
C PRO A 182 -9.67 -7.32 4.64
N LEU A 183 -9.03 -6.70 3.68
CA LEU A 183 -9.01 -5.24 3.56
C LEU A 183 -10.38 -4.74 3.11
N ASN A 184 -10.77 -3.55 3.59
CA ASN A 184 -11.98 -2.87 3.10
C ASN A 184 -11.83 -2.41 1.65
N THR A 185 -10.58 -2.18 1.23
CA THR A 185 -10.19 -1.70 -0.10
C THR A 185 -9.65 -2.81 -1.01
N VAL A 186 -9.90 -4.08 -0.69
CA VAL A 186 -9.36 -5.23 -1.45
C VAL A 186 -9.75 -5.23 -2.92
N GLY A 187 -10.85 -4.58 -3.29
CA GLY A 187 -11.29 -4.40 -4.69
C GLY A 187 -10.25 -3.76 -5.61
N GLU A 188 -9.29 -3.01 -5.07
CA GLU A 188 -8.16 -2.46 -5.85
C GLU A 188 -7.24 -3.55 -6.44
N LEU A 189 -7.35 -4.78 -5.95
CA LEU A 189 -6.66 -5.96 -6.48
C LEU A 189 -7.58 -6.89 -7.27
N ASP A 190 -8.79 -6.47 -7.62
CA ASP A 190 -9.68 -7.28 -8.43
C ASP A 190 -9.11 -7.48 -9.84
N LEU A 191 -9.35 -8.67 -10.37
CA LEU A 191 -8.85 -9.04 -11.67
C LEU A 191 -9.63 -8.26 -12.74
N THR A 192 -8.92 -7.65 -13.66
CA THR A 192 -9.52 -6.94 -14.81
C THR A 192 -10.18 -7.93 -15.77
N ILE A 193 -9.61 -9.15 -15.88
CA ILE A 193 -10.16 -10.28 -16.62
C ILE A 193 -10.22 -11.45 -15.63
N PRO A 194 -11.35 -12.13 -15.46
CA PRO A 194 -11.38 -13.37 -14.71
C PRO A 194 -10.30 -14.30 -15.28
N LEU A 195 -9.36 -14.72 -14.47
CA LEU A 195 -8.60 -15.91 -14.80
C LEU A 195 -9.69 -16.97 -14.88
N GLU A 196 -9.98 -17.48 -16.09
CA GLU A 196 -10.88 -18.60 -16.23
C GLU A 196 -10.44 -19.62 -15.18
N GLU A 197 -11.29 -19.86 -14.20
CA GLU A 197 -11.22 -21.06 -13.42
C GLU A 197 -11.39 -22.19 -14.44
N SER A 198 -10.27 -22.60 -15.05
CA SER A 198 -10.19 -23.89 -15.66
C SER A 198 -10.38 -24.89 -14.53
N THR A 199 -11.64 -25.06 -14.17
CA THR A 199 -12.14 -26.24 -13.49
C THR A 199 -11.57 -27.42 -14.27
N GLN A 200 -10.67 -28.16 -13.64
CA GLN A 200 -9.96 -29.31 -14.15
C GLN A 200 -8.68 -28.99 -14.95
N THR A 201 -7.69 -28.53 -14.31
CA THR A 201 -6.28 -28.92 -14.42
C THR A 201 -5.44 -27.84 -13.78
N THR A 202 -5.35 -27.87 -12.46
CA THR A 202 -4.22 -27.21 -11.82
C THR A 202 -2.98 -27.92 -12.37
N SER A 203 -2.34 -27.33 -13.40
CA SER A 203 -1.19 -27.95 -14.00
C SER A 203 -0.14 -28.18 -12.90
N PRO A 204 0.64 -29.26 -12.96
CA PRO A 204 1.70 -29.52 -11.98
C PRO A 204 2.62 -28.32 -11.77
N GLN A 205 2.78 -27.47 -12.79
CA GLN A 205 3.57 -26.24 -12.76
C GLN A 205 2.94 -25.15 -11.87
N VAL A 206 1.61 -25.01 -11.85
CA VAL A 206 0.92 -24.06 -10.96
C VAL A 206 0.96 -24.56 -9.52
N ARG A 207 0.87 -25.87 -9.27
CA ARG A 207 1.07 -26.45 -7.93
C ARG A 207 2.50 -26.27 -7.44
N ALA A 208 3.50 -26.50 -8.30
CA ALA A 208 4.89 -26.24 -7.96
C ALA A 208 5.17 -24.76 -7.69
N ALA A 209 4.61 -23.85 -8.48
CA ALA A 209 4.72 -22.40 -8.24
C ALA A 209 4.01 -21.97 -6.95
N LEU A 210 2.91 -22.62 -6.58
CA LEU A 210 2.20 -22.36 -5.32
C LEU A 210 2.98 -22.88 -4.11
N SER A 211 3.65 -24.05 -4.22
CA SER A 211 4.51 -24.57 -3.14
C SER A 211 5.75 -23.70 -2.94
N VAL A 212 6.34 -23.18 -4.02
CA VAL A 212 7.46 -22.21 -3.96
C VAL A 212 7.00 -20.89 -3.32
N LEU A 213 5.77 -20.45 -3.58
CA LEU A 213 5.18 -19.30 -2.90
C LEU A 213 5.00 -19.55 -1.39
N GLU A 214 4.66 -20.76 -1.01
CA GLU A 214 4.54 -21.15 0.40
C GLU A 214 5.90 -21.21 1.11
N GLU A 215 6.95 -21.61 0.41
CA GLU A 215 8.33 -21.61 0.92
C GLU A 215 8.93 -20.20 0.99
N VAL A 216 8.74 -19.38 -0.05
CA VAL A 216 9.27 -18.00 -0.13
C VAL A 216 8.55 -17.04 0.83
N LEU A 217 7.32 -17.35 1.21
CA LEU A 217 6.54 -16.55 2.15
C LEU A 217 6.67 -17.04 3.60
N GLN A 218 7.63 -17.94 3.92
CA GLN A 218 7.97 -18.22 5.31
C GLN A 218 8.85 -17.11 5.87
N PRO A 219 8.53 -16.55 7.05
CA PRO A 219 9.42 -15.61 7.71
C PRO A 219 10.73 -16.31 8.05
N ALA A 220 11.84 -15.62 7.82
CA ALA A 220 13.17 -16.03 8.26
C ALA A 220 13.28 -15.96 9.79
#